data_c17b70aa9e37edd1aa92d7319e56fb87
#
_entry.id   c17b70aa9e37edd1aa92d7319e56fb87
#
_cell.length_a   1.000
_cell.length_b   1.000
_cell.length_c   1.000
_cell.angle_alpha   90.00
_cell.angle_beta   90.00
_cell.angle_gamma   90.00
#
_symmetry.space_group_name_H-M   'P 1'
#
loop_
_entity.id
_entity.type
_entity.pdbx_description
1 polymer ?
#
loop_
_entity_poly.entity_id
_entity_poly.type
_entity_poly.pdbx_seq_one_letter_code
_entity_poly.pdbx_strand_id
1 'polypeptide(L)'
;MDIGRREFLAGMAAFALAGPSALQASQRGAGMYGSIGKMRTVAGKRDELIAILLEGTGSMPGCLSYIVATDPADADAIWITEVWDSEASHKASLQLPAVRDAISRGRPLIAGFDSHTVTTPVGGVGLPSRG
;
A
#
# COMPACT_ATOMS: atom_id res chain seq x y z
N MET A 1 -18.12 -4.39 10.42
CA MET A 1 -18.34 -4.40 8.98
C MET A 1 -17.17 -4.98 8.24
N ASP A 2 -17.35 -6.21 7.84
CA ASP A 2 -16.27 -6.91 7.15
C ASP A 2 -16.08 -6.47 5.72
N ILE A 3 -17.11 -5.84 5.14
CA ILE A 3 -17.06 -5.43 3.74
C ILE A 3 -15.93 -4.44 3.48
N GLY A 4 -15.79 -3.42 4.33
CA GLY A 4 -14.73 -2.43 4.15
C GLY A 4 -13.34 -3.03 4.25
N ARG A 5 -13.15 -3.93 5.20
CA ARG A 5 -11.87 -4.59 5.38
C ARG A 5 -11.56 -5.55 4.25
N ARG A 6 -12.59 -6.25 3.80
CA ARG A 6 -12.46 -7.15 2.66
C ARG A 6 -12.14 -6.37 1.40
N GLU A 7 -12.80 -5.22 1.23
CA GLU A 7 -12.56 -4.37 0.08
C GLU A 7 -11.15 -3.79 0.09
N PHE A 8 -10.60 -3.48 1.27
CA PHE A 8 -9.23 -3.02 1.36
C PHE A 8 -8.26 -4.09 0.84
N LEU A 9 -8.40 -5.33 1.31
CA LEU A 9 -7.56 -6.43 0.85
C LEU A 9 -7.79 -6.75 -0.61
N ALA A 10 -9.05 -6.80 -1.01
CA ALA A 10 -9.41 -7.03 -2.40
C ALA A 10 -8.94 -5.89 -3.29
N GLY A 11 -8.99 -4.66 -2.78
CA GLY A 11 -8.50 -3.50 -3.50
C GLY A 11 -7.01 -3.58 -3.79
N MET A 12 -6.22 -3.97 -2.80
CA MET A 12 -4.79 -4.17 -3.02
C MET A 12 -4.55 -5.26 -4.05
N ALA A 13 -5.24 -6.38 -3.91
CA ALA A 13 -5.14 -7.49 -4.86
C ALA A 13 -5.69 -7.10 -6.23
N ALA A 14 -6.82 -6.40 -6.24
CA ALA A 14 -7.44 -5.98 -7.49
C ALA A 14 -6.58 -4.99 -8.26
N PHE A 15 -5.90 -4.09 -7.55
CA PHE A 15 -4.96 -3.19 -8.21
C PHE A 15 -3.78 -3.95 -8.80
N ALA A 16 -3.29 -4.95 -8.08
CA ALA A 16 -2.24 -5.81 -8.59
C ALA A 16 -2.72 -6.62 -9.80
N LEU A 17 -4.01 -6.94 -9.81
CA LEU A 17 -4.65 -7.71 -10.89
C LEU A 17 -5.47 -6.81 -11.81
N ALA A 18 -5.40 -5.50 -11.59
CA ALA A 18 -6.13 -4.54 -12.41
C ALA A 18 -5.82 -4.79 -13.87
N GLY A 19 -6.78 -4.97 -14.60
CA GLY A 19 -6.88 -5.28 -15.98
C GLY A 19 -5.63 -5.42 -16.85
N PRO A 20 -5.78 -6.00 -18.00
CA PRO A 20 -4.64 -6.20 -18.90
C PRO A 20 -3.91 -4.90 -19.25
N SER A 21 -4.66 -3.79 -19.33
CA SER A 21 -4.05 -2.53 -19.74
C SER A 21 -3.05 -1.99 -18.70
N ALA A 22 -3.37 -2.12 -17.41
CA ALA A 22 -2.45 -1.69 -16.37
C ALA A 22 -1.18 -2.54 -16.38
N LEU A 23 -1.34 -3.84 -16.52
CA LEU A 23 -0.22 -4.76 -16.58
C LEU A 23 0.65 -4.50 -17.79
N GLN A 24 0.01 -4.27 -18.95
CA GLN A 24 0.73 -3.97 -20.17
C GLN A 24 1.49 -2.65 -20.08
N ALA A 25 0.88 -1.65 -19.48
CA ALA A 25 1.54 -0.36 -19.28
C ALA A 25 2.77 -0.51 -18.38
N SER A 26 2.66 -1.28 -17.32
CA SER A 26 3.77 -1.55 -16.42
C SER A 26 4.91 -2.26 -17.15
N GLN A 27 4.58 -3.28 -17.94
CA GLN A 27 5.57 -4.03 -18.70
C GLN A 27 6.27 -3.17 -19.76
N ARG A 28 5.50 -2.34 -20.45
CA ARG A 28 6.07 -1.47 -21.47
C ARG A 28 6.92 -0.37 -20.89
N GLY A 29 6.47 0.18 -19.78
CA GLY A 29 7.16 1.31 -19.18
C GLY A 29 8.42 0.92 -18.44
N ALA A 30 8.52 -0.33 -17.98
CA ALA A 30 9.57 -0.79 -17.09
C ALA A 30 9.79 0.24 -15.98
N GLY A 31 8.75 0.98 -15.64
CA GLY A 31 8.83 2.11 -14.74
C GLY A 31 8.39 1.76 -13.34
N MET A 32 8.60 2.73 -12.46
CA MET A 32 8.19 2.59 -11.08
C MET A 32 6.67 2.53 -10.97
N TYR A 33 6.22 1.93 -9.90
CA TYR A 33 4.80 1.81 -9.56
C TYR A 33 4.56 2.53 -8.25
N GLY A 34 3.54 3.36 -8.17
CA GLY A 34 3.21 4.09 -6.96
C GLY A 34 1.76 3.91 -6.54
N SER A 35 1.52 4.12 -5.27
CA SER A 35 0.19 4.00 -4.69
C SER A 35 0.07 4.98 -3.53
N ILE A 36 -1.05 5.68 -3.47
CA ILE A 36 -1.36 6.60 -2.39
C ILE A 36 -2.74 6.23 -1.87
N GLY A 37 -2.83 5.89 -0.59
CA GLY A 37 -4.08 5.47 -0.02
C GLY A 37 -4.36 6.13 1.32
N LYS A 38 -5.64 6.36 1.60
CA LYS A 38 -6.09 6.84 2.90
C LYS A 38 -7.01 5.78 3.49
N MET A 39 -6.61 5.22 4.62
CA MET A 39 -7.42 4.21 5.28
C MET A 39 -7.96 4.74 6.60
N ARG A 40 -9.12 4.24 6.98
CA ARG A 40 -9.78 4.60 8.21
C ARG A 40 -9.65 3.46 9.20
N THR A 41 -9.28 3.79 10.43
CA THR A 41 -9.16 2.81 11.50
C THR A 41 -10.43 2.79 12.35
N VAL A 42 -10.59 1.69 13.06
CA VAL A 42 -11.53 1.66 14.18
C VAL A 42 -11.10 2.73 15.18
N ALA A 43 -12.05 3.39 15.81
CA ALA A 43 -11.79 4.50 16.71
C ALA A 43 -10.75 4.13 17.78
N GLY A 44 -9.72 4.96 17.92
CA GLY A 44 -8.68 4.77 18.92
C GLY A 44 -7.64 3.73 18.59
N LYS A 45 -7.69 3.12 17.39
CA LYS A 45 -6.78 2.03 17.03
C LYS A 45 -5.70 2.42 16.02
N ARG A 46 -5.58 3.70 15.73
CA ARG A 46 -4.63 4.15 14.71
C ARG A 46 -3.18 3.81 15.05
N ASP A 47 -2.75 4.08 16.28
CA ASP A 47 -1.37 3.84 16.66
C ASP A 47 -1.03 2.35 16.63
N GLU A 48 -1.97 1.51 17.06
CA GLU A 48 -1.77 0.07 17.02
C GLU A 48 -1.63 -0.43 15.58
N LEU A 49 -2.47 0.07 14.69
CA LEU A 49 -2.40 -0.32 13.26
C LEU A 49 -1.11 0.18 12.63
N ILE A 50 -0.68 1.40 12.95
CA ILE A 50 0.58 1.94 12.44
C ILE A 50 1.75 1.05 12.84
N ALA A 51 1.79 0.61 14.09
CA ALA A 51 2.87 -0.26 14.57
C ALA A 51 2.90 -1.58 13.78
N ILE A 52 1.73 -2.15 13.51
CA ILE A 52 1.63 -3.38 12.72
C ILE A 52 2.15 -3.16 11.29
N LEU A 53 1.74 -2.06 10.67
CA LEU A 53 2.16 -1.74 9.30
C LEU A 53 3.67 -1.56 9.21
N LEU A 54 4.25 -0.79 10.13
CA LEU A 54 5.69 -0.54 10.10
C LEU A 54 6.50 -1.80 10.35
N GLU A 55 6.02 -2.68 11.23
CA GLU A 55 6.69 -3.94 11.50
C GLU A 55 6.63 -4.87 10.29
N GLY A 56 5.49 -4.93 9.63
CA GLY A 56 5.28 -5.87 8.52
C GLY A 56 5.91 -5.43 7.21
N THR A 57 6.26 -4.16 7.08
CA THR A 57 6.74 -3.61 5.81
C THR A 57 8.20 -3.16 5.87
N GLY A 58 8.95 -3.63 6.86
CA GLY A 58 10.34 -3.20 7.03
C GLY A 58 11.30 -3.73 5.97
N SER A 59 10.96 -4.82 5.30
CA SER A 59 11.84 -5.44 4.31
C SER A 59 11.00 -6.08 3.22
N MET A 60 10.85 -5.36 2.12
CA MET A 60 10.06 -5.82 0.97
C MET A 60 10.89 -5.62 -0.29
N PRO A 61 11.31 -6.71 -0.97
CA PRO A 61 12.13 -6.58 -2.19
C PRO A 61 11.43 -5.73 -3.24
N GLY A 62 12.17 -4.79 -3.82
CA GLY A 62 11.65 -3.89 -4.84
C GLY A 62 10.90 -2.69 -4.31
N CYS A 63 10.69 -2.59 -2.99
CA CYS A 63 10.06 -1.42 -2.41
C CYS A 63 11.11 -0.31 -2.28
N LEU A 64 10.85 0.82 -2.94
CA LEU A 64 11.75 1.96 -2.92
C LEU A 64 11.40 2.95 -1.82
N SER A 65 10.12 3.02 -1.47
CA SER A 65 9.65 3.92 -0.42
C SER A 65 8.30 3.42 0.09
N TYR A 66 8.15 3.42 1.39
CA TYR A 66 6.88 3.06 2.03
C TYR A 66 6.70 3.98 3.23
N ILE A 67 5.77 4.90 3.13
CA ILE A 67 5.57 5.93 4.14
C ILE A 67 4.20 5.77 4.76
N VAL A 68 4.17 5.64 6.07
CA VAL A 68 2.95 5.61 6.86
C VAL A 68 2.86 6.94 7.59
N ALA A 69 1.78 7.67 7.36
CA ALA A 69 1.62 9.01 7.93
C ALA A 69 0.25 9.14 8.60
N THR A 70 0.21 9.93 9.67
CA THR A 70 -1.07 10.24 10.29
C THR A 70 -1.72 11.42 9.57
N ASP A 71 -3.04 11.42 9.51
CA ASP A 71 -3.79 12.56 9.00
C ASP A 71 -3.87 13.60 10.14
N PRO A 72 -3.39 14.83 9.95
CA PRO A 72 -3.42 15.82 11.03
C PRO A 72 -4.83 16.31 11.38
N ALA A 73 -5.79 16.08 10.50
CA ALA A 73 -7.16 16.52 10.71
C ALA A 73 -8.11 15.40 11.13
N ASP A 74 -7.65 14.15 11.15
CA ASP A 74 -8.52 13.00 11.44
C ASP A 74 -7.75 11.98 12.28
N ALA A 75 -8.15 11.84 13.53
CA ALA A 75 -7.46 10.98 14.49
C ALA A 75 -7.55 9.48 14.12
N ASP A 76 -8.45 9.11 13.25
CA ASP A 76 -8.65 7.72 12.86
C ASP A 76 -8.31 7.46 11.39
N ALA A 77 -7.47 8.31 10.81
CA ALA A 77 -7.05 8.14 9.43
C ALA A 77 -5.54 8.01 9.29
N ILE A 78 -5.13 7.14 8.37
CA ILE A 78 -3.73 6.89 8.04
C ILE A 78 -3.56 7.07 6.53
N TRP A 79 -2.48 7.75 6.13
CA TRP A 79 -2.08 7.84 4.74
C TRP A 79 -0.90 6.90 4.51
N ILE A 80 -0.96 6.15 3.42
CA ILE A 80 0.13 5.26 3.01
C ILE A 80 0.54 5.66 1.61
N THR A 81 1.83 5.98 1.45
CA THR A 81 2.41 6.31 0.15
C THR A 81 3.50 5.29 -0.15
N GLU A 82 3.39 4.63 -1.28
CA GLU A 82 4.30 3.57 -1.67
C GLU A 82 4.90 3.87 -3.03
N VAL A 83 6.17 3.53 -3.19
CA VAL A 83 6.83 3.55 -4.49
C VAL A 83 7.61 2.25 -4.62
N TRP A 84 7.44 1.58 -5.75
CA TRP A 84 8.03 0.29 -6.06
C TRP A 84 8.81 0.38 -7.36
N ASP A 85 9.81 -0.48 -7.51
CA ASP A 85 10.55 -0.55 -8.77
C ASP A 85 9.67 -1.03 -9.92
N SER A 86 8.62 -1.79 -9.61
CA SER A 86 7.66 -2.28 -10.60
C SER A 86 6.37 -2.70 -9.92
N GLU A 87 5.32 -2.78 -10.69
CA GLU A 87 4.05 -3.32 -10.21
C GLU A 87 4.20 -4.78 -9.77
N ALA A 88 5.04 -5.54 -10.48
CA ALA A 88 5.28 -6.94 -10.15
C ALA A 88 5.88 -7.09 -8.75
N SER A 89 6.78 -6.21 -8.36
CA SER A 89 7.37 -6.24 -7.02
C SER A 89 6.30 -5.95 -5.95
N HIS A 90 5.45 -4.97 -6.19
CA HIS A 90 4.34 -4.68 -5.29
C HIS A 90 3.44 -5.91 -5.14
N LYS A 91 3.08 -6.53 -6.25
CA LYS A 91 2.22 -7.71 -6.24
C LYS A 91 2.87 -8.86 -5.47
N ALA A 92 4.17 -9.08 -5.68
CA ALA A 92 4.91 -10.12 -5.00
C ALA A 92 4.96 -9.89 -3.48
N SER A 93 4.98 -8.62 -3.05
CA SER A 93 5.05 -8.30 -1.63
C SER A 93 3.84 -8.84 -0.84
N LEU A 94 2.70 -8.99 -1.50
CA LEU A 94 1.49 -9.50 -0.85
C LEU A 94 1.61 -10.97 -0.45
N GLN A 95 2.63 -11.66 -0.94
CA GLN A 95 2.90 -13.07 -0.60
C GLN A 95 3.97 -13.21 0.49
N LEU A 96 4.62 -12.12 0.88
CA LEU A 96 5.64 -12.18 1.93
C LEU A 96 5.00 -12.54 3.27
N PRO A 97 5.59 -13.47 4.04
CA PRO A 97 5.01 -13.87 5.33
C PRO A 97 4.78 -12.71 6.28
N ALA A 98 5.73 -11.77 6.37
CA ALA A 98 5.58 -10.62 7.26
C ALA A 98 4.43 -9.71 6.84
N VAL A 99 4.24 -9.53 5.52
CA VAL A 99 3.14 -8.71 5.00
C VAL A 99 1.81 -9.40 5.23
N ARG A 100 1.74 -10.70 4.96
CA ARG A 100 0.51 -11.47 5.19
C ARG A 100 0.13 -11.47 6.66
N ASP A 101 1.10 -11.59 7.55
CA ASP A 101 0.87 -11.53 8.99
C ASP A 101 0.35 -10.15 9.39
N ALA A 102 0.96 -9.08 8.87
CA ALA A 102 0.51 -7.73 9.16
C ALA A 102 -0.92 -7.50 8.68
N ILE A 103 -1.26 -7.97 7.49
CA ILE A 103 -2.63 -7.88 6.97
C ILE A 103 -3.61 -8.60 7.90
N SER A 104 -3.25 -9.79 8.33
CA SER A 104 -4.10 -10.58 9.22
C SER A 104 -4.34 -9.88 10.55
N ARG A 105 -3.26 -9.38 11.17
CA ARG A 105 -3.37 -8.69 12.46
C ARG A 105 -4.02 -7.32 12.34
N GLY A 106 -3.80 -6.64 11.21
CA GLY A 106 -4.36 -5.30 11.01
C GLY A 106 -5.83 -5.30 10.64
N ARG A 107 -6.31 -6.38 10.04
CA ARG A 107 -7.69 -6.43 9.53
C ARG A 107 -8.74 -6.00 10.55
N PRO A 108 -8.72 -6.49 11.82
CA PRO A 108 -9.75 -6.08 12.78
C PRO A 108 -9.68 -4.59 13.14
N LEU A 109 -8.58 -3.92 12.85
CA LEU A 109 -8.39 -2.51 13.20
C LEU A 109 -8.76 -1.55 12.07
N ILE A 110 -9.06 -2.10 10.89
CA ILE A 110 -9.40 -1.29 9.71
C ILE A 110 -10.91 -1.16 9.61
N ALA A 111 -11.40 0.07 9.61
CA ALA A 111 -12.82 0.36 9.48
C ALA A 111 -13.23 0.57 8.02
N GLY A 112 -12.30 0.99 7.18
CA GLY A 112 -12.61 1.23 5.78
C GLY A 112 -11.47 1.89 5.05
N PHE A 113 -11.72 2.25 3.82
CA PHE A 113 -10.73 2.82 2.93
C PHE A 113 -11.35 4.03 2.24
N ASP A 114 -10.80 5.21 2.52
CA ASP A 114 -11.40 6.45 2.02
C ASP A 114 -11.01 6.74 0.58
N SER A 115 -9.76 6.43 0.21
CA SER A 115 -9.29 6.68 -1.14
C SER A 115 -8.10 5.79 -1.47
N HIS A 116 -7.89 5.57 -2.75
CA HIS A 116 -6.74 4.84 -3.26
C HIS A 116 -6.46 5.30 -4.69
N THR A 117 -5.23 5.69 -4.95
CA THR A 117 -4.82 6.16 -6.27
C THR A 117 -3.52 5.50 -6.66
N VAL A 118 -3.48 4.93 -7.85
CA VAL A 118 -2.26 4.39 -8.44
C VAL A 118 -1.58 5.52 -9.20
N THR A 119 -0.26 5.63 -9.06
CA THR A 119 0.53 6.64 -9.74
C THR A 119 1.68 5.98 -10.49
N THR A 120 2.30 6.74 -11.38
CA THR A 120 3.53 6.32 -12.05
C THR A 120 4.63 7.30 -11.64
N PRO A 121 5.40 6.96 -10.60
CA PRO A 121 6.50 7.84 -10.18
C PRO A 121 7.54 7.97 -11.28
N VAL A 122 8.09 9.16 -11.42
CA VAL A 122 9.12 9.43 -12.44
C VAL A 122 10.47 9.78 -11.82
N GLY A 123 10.50 10.06 -10.52
CA GLY A 123 11.73 10.37 -9.81
C GLY A 123 11.44 11.21 -8.58
N GLY A 124 12.49 11.62 -7.90
CA GLY A 124 12.38 12.47 -6.73
C GLY A 124 13.46 12.13 -5.71
N VAL A 125 13.55 12.95 -4.69
CA VAL A 125 14.52 12.72 -3.61
C VAL A 125 14.19 11.40 -2.93
N GLY A 126 15.21 10.57 -2.74
CA GLY A 126 15.07 9.25 -2.12
C GLY A 126 14.79 8.14 -3.11
N LEU A 127 14.48 8.46 -4.35
CA LEU A 127 14.23 7.46 -5.38
C LEU A 127 15.45 7.30 -6.29
N PRO A 128 15.61 6.12 -6.93
CA PRO A 128 16.69 5.93 -7.87
C PRO A 128 16.58 6.89 -9.04
N SER A 129 17.74 7.29 -9.57
CA SER A 129 17.76 8.07 -10.80
C SER A 129 17.22 7.22 -11.94
N ARG A 130 16.47 7.86 -12.81
CA ARG A 130 16.09 7.23 -14.06
C ARG A 130 17.31 7.33 -15.00
N GLY A 131 17.86 6.19 -15.31
CA GLY A 131 18.99 6.11 -16.21
C GLY A 131 18.58 6.33 -17.63
#